data_ecc7c46b11e72cdbdf6f8e9ab3eb3c7a
#
_entry.id   ecc7c46b11e72cdbdf6f8e9ab3eb3c7a
#
_cell.length_a   1.000
_cell.length_b   1.000
_cell.length_c   1.000
_cell.angle_alpha   90.00
_cell.angle_beta   90.00
_cell.angle_gamma   90.00
#
_symmetry.space_group_name_H-M   'P 1'
#
loop_
_entity.id
_entity.type
_entity.pdbx_description
1 polymer ?
#
loop_
_entity_poly.entity_id
_entity_poly.type
_entity_poly.pdbx_seq_one_letter_code
_entity_poly.pdbx_strand_id
1 'polypeptide(L)'
;MILTTLAMSTALLQADASALLENALQVSSSQGSYVTYFNPDGTYTTNVGISGTWEIRGAEICVVRSTGESGCAPLQDGVSLGDSWEGTNAATGETVTYTIVARDS
;
A
#
# COMPACT_ATOMS: atom_id res chain seq x y z
N MET A 1 4.05 18.84 28.11
CA MET A 1 4.73 19.46 27.03
C MET A 1 5.58 18.50 26.25
N ILE A 2 6.47 17.87 26.93
CA ILE A 2 7.33 16.90 26.30
C ILE A 2 6.53 15.78 25.68
N LEU A 3 5.49 15.38 26.34
CA LEU A 3 4.63 14.33 25.88
C LEU A 3 4.01 14.62 24.54
N THR A 4 3.58 15.86 24.33
CA THR A 4 2.99 16.29 23.08
C THR A 4 3.99 16.16 21.94
N THR A 5 5.21 16.61 22.20
CA THR A 5 6.26 16.52 21.20
C THR A 5 6.51 15.08 20.80
N LEU A 6 6.54 14.19 21.78
CA LEU A 6 6.75 12.79 21.54
C LEU A 6 5.65 12.19 20.65
N ALA A 7 4.41 12.56 20.92
CA ALA A 7 3.31 12.08 20.12
C ALA A 7 3.46 12.51 18.67
N MET A 8 3.89 13.74 18.44
CA MET A 8 4.12 14.22 17.09
C MET A 8 5.22 13.45 16.40
N SER A 9 6.29 13.16 17.12
CA SER A 9 7.38 12.40 16.55
C SER A 9 6.92 11.02 16.12
N THR A 10 6.09 10.39 16.92
CA THR A 10 5.56 9.07 16.57
C THR A 10 4.75 9.14 15.29
N ALA A 11 3.91 10.16 15.16
CA ALA A 11 3.10 10.32 13.96
C ALA A 11 3.98 10.50 12.74
N LEU A 12 5.06 11.26 12.86
CA LEU A 12 5.95 11.50 11.74
C LEU A 12 6.71 10.25 11.33
N LEU A 13 6.93 9.33 12.27
CA LEU A 13 7.65 8.09 11.96
C LEU A 13 6.78 7.04 11.32
N GLN A 14 5.48 7.21 11.36
CA GLN A 14 4.60 6.27 10.70
C GLN A 14 4.61 6.50 9.21
N ALA A 15 4.59 5.42 8.46
CA ALA A 15 4.48 5.51 7.01
C ALA A 15 3.15 6.14 6.63
N ASP A 16 3.17 6.91 5.57
CA ASP A 16 2.03 7.69 5.14
C ASP A 16 1.34 6.99 3.98
N ALA A 17 0.12 6.54 4.19
CA ALA A 17 -0.66 5.86 3.19
C ALA A 17 -1.57 6.79 2.39
N SER A 18 -1.48 8.12 2.60
CA SER A 18 -2.41 9.02 1.94
C SER A 18 -2.30 8.97 0.43
N ALA A 19 -1.10 8.77 -0.12
CA ALA A 19 -0.94 8.66 -1.57
C ALA A 19 -1.69 7.46 -2.12
N LEU A 20 -1.72 6.35 -1.37
CA LEU A 20 -2.45 5.15 -1.80
C LEU A 20 -3.95 5.36 -1.71
N LEU A 21 -4.41 6.10 -0.72
CA LEU A 21 -5.84 6.36 -0.54
C LEU A 21 -6.37 7.35 -1.56
N GLU A 22 -5.58 8.35 -1.91
CA GLU A 22 -5.98 9.37 -2.87
C GLU A 22 -5.84 8.90 -4.31
N ASN A 23 -4.91 8.01 -4.55
CA ASN A 23 -4.62 7.48 -5.88
C ASN A 23 -4.85 5.98 -5.88
N ALA A 24 -4.20 5.29 -6.79
CA ALA A 24 -4.25 3.84 -6.85
C ALA A 24 -2.83 3.31 -7.01
N LEU A 25 -2.66 2.03 -6.78
CA LEU A 25 -1.36 1.40 -6.86
C LEU A 25 -1.36 0.35 -7.96
N GLN A 26 -0.58 0.59 -9.00
CA GLN A 26 -0.38 -0.41 -10.04
C GLN A 26 0.72 -1.35 -9.60
N VAL A 27 0.46 -2.64 -9.72
CA VAL A 27 1.42 -3.70 -9.36
C VAL A 27 1.76 -4.44 -10.64
N SER A 28 3.03 -4.37 -11.04
CA SER A 28 3.48 -4.97 -12.30
C SER A 28 4.49 -6.07 -12.02
N SER A 29 4.31 -7.22 -12.64
CA SER A 29 5.25 -8.34 -12.55
C SER A 29 5.52 -8.86 -13.95
N SER A 30 6.35 -9.90 -14.03
CA SER A 30 6.65 -10.55 -15.31
C SER A 30 5.41 -11.18 -15.94
N GLN A 31 4.37 -11.39 -15.16
CA GLN A 31 3.15 -12.05 -15.64
C GLN A 31 2.03 -11.07 -15.95
N GLY A 32 2.25 -9.79 -15.80
CA GLY A 32 1.26 -8.78 -16.09
C GLY A 32 1.13 -7.79 -14.96
N SER A 33 0.11 -6.94 -15.05
CA SER A 33 -0.09 -5.90 -14.05
C SER A 33 -1.56 -5.76 -13.70
N TYR A 34 -1.82 -5.20 -12.53
CA TYR A 34 -3.17 -4.86 -12.11
C TYR A 34 -3.11 -3.61 -11.22
N VAL A 35 -4.28 -3.03 -10.96
CA VAL A 35 -4.38 -1.81 -10.17
C VAL A 35 -5.16 -2.11 -8.89
N THR A 36 -4.60 -1.69 -7.77
CA THR A 36 -5.18 -1.89 -6.45
C THR A 36 -5.72 -0.57 -5.92
N TYR A 37 -6.93 -0.61 -5.39
CA TYR A 37 -7.61 0.53 -4.78
C TYR A 37 -7.74 0.28 -3.28
N PHE A 38 -6.98 1.04 -2.48
CA PHE A 38 -7.04 0.94 -1.02
C PHE A 38 -8.11 1.89 -0.51
N ASN A 39 -8.98 1.40 0.34
CA ASN A 39 -10.09 2.16 0.88
C ASN A 39 -9.86 2.50 2.35
N PRO A 40 -10.33 3.65 2.82
CA PRO A 40 -10.07 4.05 4.20
C PRO A 40 -10.70 3.15 5.25
N ASP A 41 -11.65 2.32 4.87
CA ASP A 41 -12.29 1.40 5.82
C ASP A 41 -11.46 0.13 6.06
N GLY A 42 -10.25 0.03 5.48
CA GLY A 42 -9.39 -1.12 5.69
C GLY A 42 -9.58 -2.23 4.66
N THR A 43 -10.33 -1.97 3.62
CA THR A 43 -10.49 -2.95 2.53
C THR A 43 -9.73 -2.50 1.30
N TYR A 44 -9.50 -3.43 0.37
CA TYR A 44 -8.96 -3.08 -0.94
C TYR A 44 -9.62 -3.95 -2.00
N THR A 45 -9.63 -3.40 -3.21
CA THR A 45 -10.13 -4.12 -4.39
C THR A 45 -9.13 -3.91 -5.52
N THR A 46 -9.26 -4.69 -6.56
CA THR A 46 -8.42 -4.54 -7.75
C THR A 46 -9.29 -4.59 -9.00
N ASN A 47 -8.71 -4.18 -10.11
CA ASN A 47 -9.41 -4.23 -11.40
C ASN A 47 -9.43 -5.63 -12.00
N VAL A 48 -8.87 -6.62 -11.30
CA VAL A 48 -8.88 -8.01 -11.77
C VAL A 48 -9.67 -8.93 -10.84
N GLY A 49 -10.47 -8.34 -9.93
CA GLY A 49 -11.36 -9.13 -9.07
C GLY A 49 -10.76 -9.63 -7.79
N ILE A 50 -9.52 -9.25 -7.48
CA ILE A 50 -8.91 -9.59 -6.19
C ILE A 50 -9.36 -8.58 -5.15
N SER A 51 -9.63 -9.04 -3.94
CA SER A 51 -10.02 -8.15 -2.85
C SER A 51 -9.44 -8.65 -1.54
N GLY A 52 -9.53 -7.82 -0.50
CA GLY A 52 -9.03 -8.20 0.81
C GLY A 52 -9.05 -7.02 1.77
N THR A 53 -8.22 -7.12 2.80
CA THR A 53 -8.08 -6.07 3.81
C THR A 53 -6.62 -5.65 3.89
N TRP A 54 -6.40 -4.47 4.44
CA TRP A 54 -5.06 -3.93 4.60
C TRP A 54 -4.96 -3.15 5.91
N GLU A 55 -3.75 -3.01 6.40
CA GLU A 55 -3.46 -2.16 7.55
C GLU A 55 -2.00 -1.74 7.50
N ILE A 56 -1.70 -0.66 8.22
CA ILE A 56 -0.32 -0.16 8.34
C ILE A 56 0.23 -0.65 9.67
N ARG A 57 1.42 -1.24 9.62
CA ARG A 57 2.15 -1.68 10.80
C ARG A 57 3.54 -1.07 10.76
N GLY A 58 3.74 0.04 11.50
CA GLY A 58 5.00 0.74 11.46
C GLY A 58 5.27 1.27 10.07
N ALA A 59 6.34 0.82 9.44
CA ALA A 59 6.72 1.26 8.10
C ALA A 59 6.30 0.26 7.02
N GLU A 60 5.38 -0.65 7.35
CA GLU A 60 4.95 -1.67 6.40
C GLU A 60 3.46 -1.61 6.17
N ILE A 61 3.05 -2.01 4.97
CA ILE A 61 1.65 -2.24 4.66
C ILE A 61 1.45 -3.76 4.63
N CYS A 62 0.44 -4.22 5.36
CA CYS A 62 0.15 -5.63 5.48
C CYS A 62 -1.23 -5.89 4.89
N VAL A 63 -1.33 -6.94 4.08
CA VAL A 63 -2.58 -7.26 3.39
C VAL A 63 -2.96 -8.71 3.65
N VAL A 64 -4.26 -8.96 3.63
CA VAL A 64 -4.82 -10.30 3.65
C VAL A 64 -5.78 -10.41 2.47
N ARG A 65 -5.48 -11.29 1.55
CA ARG A 65 -6.35 -11.54 0.40
C ARG A 65 -7.58 -12.32 0.84
N SER A 66 -8.68 -12.12 0.14
CA SER A 66 -9.90 -12.86 0.41
C SER A 66 -9.71 -14.37 0.22
N THR A 67 -8.71 -14.77 -0.55
CA THR A 67 -8.39 -16.17 -0.75
C THR A 67 -7.42 -16.74 0.30
N GLY A 68 -6.97 -15.91 1.25
CA GLY A 68 -6.20 -16.37 2.40
C GLY A 68 -4.72 -16.00 2.39
N GLU A 69 -4.16 -15.59 1.26
CA GLU A 69 -2.77 -15.16 1.22
C GLU A 69 -2.60 -13.89 2.03
N SER A 70 -1.49 -13.77 2.74
CA SER A 70 -1.23 -12.60 3.54
C SER A 70 0.26 -12.32 3.62
N GLY A 71 0.60 -11.10 3.95
CA GLY A 71 1.98 -10.70 4.13
C GLY A 71 2.10 -9.20 4.21
N CYS A 72 3.33 -8.74 4.41
CA CYS A 72 3.64 -7.32 4.56
C CYS A 72 4.75 -6.94 3.61
N ALA A 73 4.75 -5.67 3.20
CA ALA A 73 5.79 -5.12 2.37
C ALA A 73 6.11 -3.72 2.85
N PRO A 74 7.37 -3.26 2.65
CA PRO A 74 7.71 -1.90 3.05
C PRO A 74 6.82 -0.88 2.33
N LEU A 75 6.40 0.13 3.07
CA LEU A 75 5.60 1.22 2.52
C LEU A 75 6.54 2.36 2.20
N GLN A 76 6.50 2.83 0.96
CA GLN A 76 7.39 3.88 0.51
C GLN A 76 6.83 5.22 0.94
N ASP A 77 7.67 6.01 1.62
CA ASP A 77 7.29 7.36 2.06
C ASP A 77 7.53 8.36 0.96
N GLY A 78 6.75 9.44 0.99
CA GLY A 78 6.99 10.57 0.13
C GLY A 78 6.67 10.34 -1.33
N VAL A 79 5.92 9.29 -1.64
CA VAL A 79 5.57 9.00 -3.04
C VAL A 79 4.37 9.83 -3.47
N SER A 80 4.30 10.09 -4.76
CA SER A 80 3.19 10.83 -5.34
C SER A 80 2.88 10.24 -6.70
N LEU A 81 1.83 10.77 -7.32
CA LEU A 81 1.35 10.27 -8.60
C LEU A 81 2.49 10.21 -9.62
N GLY A 82 2.65 9.06 -10.24
CA GLY A 82 3.69 8.83 -11.23
C GLY A 82 4.96 8.18 -10.70
N ASP A 83 5.15 8.17 -9.38
CA ASP A 83 6.34 7.55 -8.79
C ASP A 83 6.25 6.03 -8.89
N SER A 84 7.39 5.38 -9.08
CA SER A 84 7.43 3.92 -9.08
C SER A 84 8.71 3.44 -8.40
N TRP A 85 8.64 2.20 -7.89
CA TRP A 85 9.76 1.58 -7.20
C TRP A 85 9.59 0.08 -7.25
N GLU A 86 10.70 -0.63 -7.08
CA GLU A 86 10.68 -2.09 -7.00
C GLU A 86 10.42 -2.54 -5.57
N GLY A 87 9.69 -3.64 -5.44
CA GLY A 87 9.42 -4.19 -4.14
C GLY A 87 8.90 -5.62 -4.24
N THR A 88 8.23 -6.04 -3.18
CA THR A 88 7.69 -7.39 -3.09
C THR A 88 6.18 -7.30 -2.99
N ASN A 89 5.49 -8.18 -3.70
CA ASN A 89 4.04 -8.29 -3.54
C ASN A 89 3.77 -8.84 -2.15
N ALA A 90 3.04 -8.07 -1.32
CA ALA A 90 2.83 -8.43 0.07
C ALA A 90 2.09 -9.77 0.20
N ALA A 91 1.20 -10.09 -0.71
CA ALA A 91 0.42 -11.32 -0.62
C ALA A 91 1.15 -12.53 -1.15
N THR A 92 2.01 -12.37 -2.17
CA THR A 92 2.60 -13.52 -2.87
C THR A 92 4.11 -13.65 -2.69
N GLY A 93 4.79 -12.59 -2.26
CA GLY A 93 6.26 -12.61 -2.14
C GLY A 93 7.00 -12.41 -3.45
N GLU A 94 6.29 -12.19 -4.52
CA GLU A 94 6.86 -12.01 -5.85
C GLU A 94 7.48 -10.63 -6.00
N THR A 95 8.59 -10.52 -6.74
CA THR A 95 9.18 -9.22 -7.05
C THR A 95 8.30 -8.49 -8.05
N VAL A 96 7.97 -7.25 -7.75
CA VAL A 96 7.06 -6.45 -8.57
C VAL A 96 7.57 -5.02 -8.64
N THR A 97 7.02 -4.26 -9.58
CA THR A 97 7.19 -2.81 -9.63
C THR A 97 5.87 -2.16 -9.25
N TYR A 98 5.94 -1.26 -8.28
CA TYR A 98 4.78 -0.48 -7.85
C TYR A 98 4.82 0.88 -8.52
N THR A 99 3.67 1.37 -8.94
CA THR A 99 3.54 2.70 -9.53
C THR A 99 2.28 3.36 -8.99
N ILE A 100 2.40 4.60 -8.54
CA ILE A 100 1.23 5.36 -8.12
C ILE A 100 0.54 5.90 -9.37
N VAL A 101 -0.68 5.47 -9.58
CA VAL A 101 -1.46 5.88 -10.75
C VAL A 101 -2.73 6.57 -10.29
N ALA A 102 -3.37 7.30 -11.21
CA ALA A 102 -4.58 8.01 -10.89
C ALA A 102 -5.69 7.03 -10.51
N ARG A 103 -6.48 7.42 -9.53
CA ARG A 103 -7.62 6.62 -9.09
C ARG A 103 -8.83 7.03 -9.91
N ASP A 104 -9.35 6.09 -10.68
CA ASP A 104 -10.46 6.39 -11.57
C ASP A 104 -11.72 5.58 -11.27
N SER A 105 -11.88 5.16 -10.04
CA SER A 105 -13.08 4.43 -9.63
C SER A 105 -13.98 5.27 -8.77
#